data_7b2cf31b2913271a603b1cd97b0b82a3
#
_entry.id   7b2cf31b2913271a603b1cd97b0b82a3
#
_cell.length_a   1.000
_cell.length_b   1.000
_cell.length_c   1.000
_cell.angle_alpha   90.00
_cell.angle_beta   90.00
_cell.angle_gamma   90.00
#
_symmetry.space_group_name_H-M   'P 1'
#
loop_
_entity.id
_entity.type
_entity.pdbx_description
1 polymer ?
#
loop_
_entity_poly.entity_id
_entity_poly.type
_entity_poly.pdbx_seq_one_letter_code
_entity_poly.pdbx_strand_id
1 'polypeptide(L)'
;TANGNVRKNSLDDFENINANGKIAMKLETNDKIVSVKICRDDQDIMMSTKKGKCIRFMSKKLRLFKGRSSKGIKGIQLADGDKVIALSVLDSPKIDSKTIKKDEKIKNGLNKFILSITENGFGKRTSFLEYRVTNRGGKGIIGIINSPRNGDVASTLVVEENDEII
;
A
#
# COMPACT_ATOMS: atom_id res chain seq x y z
N THR A 1 -5.74 4.28 -6.50
CA THR A 1 -6.50 3.72 -7.62
C THR A 1 -5.72 2.62 -8.33
N ALA A 2 -6.39 1.87 -9.21
CA ALA A 2 -5.75 0.83 -10.02
C ALA A 2 -4.65 1.38 -10.94
N ASN A 3 -4.81 2.61 -11.44
CA ASN A 3 -3.83 3.27 -12.30
C ASN A 3 -2.66 3.93 -11.53
N GLY A 4 -2.53 3.63 -10.23
CA GLY A 4 -1.39 4.05 -9.41
C GLY A 4 -1.50 5.46 -8.83
N ASN A 5 -2.66 6.09 -8.89
CA ASN A 5 -2.89 7.37 -8.22
C ASN A 5 -3.28 7.16 -6.76
N VAL A 6 -2.90 8.10 -5.91
CA VAL A 6 -3.19 8.10 -4.48
C VAL A 6 -3.65 9.50 -4.05
N ARG A 7 -4.52 9.55 -3.05
CA ARG A 7 -5.06 10.79 -2.53
C ARG A 7 -5.19 10.70 -1.01
N LYS A 8 -4.93 11.81 -0.30
CA LYS A 8 -5.13 11.95 1.13
C LYS A 8 -6.07 13.13 1.41
N ASN A 9 -7.10 12.90 2.20
CA ASN A 9 -8.05 13.89 2.70
C ASN A 9 -8.10 13.87 4.23
N SER A 10 -8.55 14.97 4.85
CA SER A 10 -9.00 14.93 6.23
C SER A 10 -10.29 14.11 6.35
N LEU A 11 -10.49 13.45 7.49
CA LEU A 11 -11.76 12.79 7.80
C LEU A 11 -12.89 13.82 7.95
N ASP A 12 -12.60 15.05 8.37
CA ASP A 12 -13.57 16.14 8.49
C ASP A 12 -14.29 16.44 7.16
N ASP A 13 -13.61 16.20 6.01
CA ASP A 13 -14.24 16.32 4.70
C ASP A 13 -15.46 15.38 4.52
N PHE A 14 -15.61 14.40 5.40
CA PHE A 14 -16.61 13.33 5.33
C PHE A 14 -17.57 13.29 6.52
N GLU A 15 -17.55 14.27 7.42
CA GLU A 15 -18.45 14.32 8.59
C GLU A 15 -19.93 14.44 8.19
N ASN A 16 -20.23 15.26 7.19
CA ASN A 16 -21.60 15.47 6.71
C ASN A 16 -21.81 14.77 5.37
N ILE A 17 -22.41 13.59 5.39
CA ILE A 17 -22.68 12.79 4.20
C ILE A 17 -24.18 12.72 3.96
N ASN A 18 -24.64 13.12 2.78
CA ASN A 18 -26.02 12.98 2.37
C ASN A 18 -26.35 11.50 2.08
N ALA A 19 -27.65 11.16 2.08
CA ALA A 19 -28.11 9.78 1.82
C ALA A 19 -27.61 9.19 0.48
N ASN A 20 -27.40 10.04 -0.54
CA ASN A 20 -26.85 9.65 -1.84
C ASN A 20 -25.32 9.56 -1.88
N GLY A 21 -24.65 9.66 -0.74
CA GLY A 21 -23.21 9.60 -0.63
C GLY A 21 -22.49 10.89 -1.01
N LYS A 22 -21.16 10.79 -1.08
CA LYS A 22 -20.26 11.92 -1.33
C LYS A 22 -19.10 11.49 -2.23
N ILE A 23 -18.85 12.21 -3.31
CA ILE A 23 -17.69 11.94 -4.16
C ILE A 23 -16.41 12.16 -3.35
N ALA A 24 -15.60 11.14 -3.22
CA ALA A 24 -14.33 11.20 -2.51
C ALA A 24 -13.14 11.53 -3.42
N MET A 25 -13.22 11.16 -4.70
CA MET A 25 -12.13 11.31 -5.66
C MET A 25 -12.70 11.29 -7.09
N LYS A 26 -12.13 12.11 -7.99
CA LYS A 26 -12.42 11.98 -9.42
C LYS A 26 -11.57 10.83 -9.99
N LEU A 27 -12.20 9.92 -10.68
CA LEU A 27 -11.51 8.83 -11.39
C LEU A 27 -11.32 9.19 -12.87
N GLU A 28 -10.26 8.64 -13.46
CA GLU A 28 -10.07 8.63 -14.91
C GLU A 28 -10.93 7.54 -15.56
N THR A 29 -11.13 7.64 -16.87
CA THR A 29 -11.78 6.56 -17.64
C THR A 29 -11.01 5.26 -17.43
N ASN A 30 -11.73 4.18 -17.13
CA ASN A 30 -11.17 2.85 -16.86
C ASN A 30 -10.27 2.74 -15.60
N ASP A 31 -10.31 3.74 -14.70
CA ASP A 31 -9.69 3.63 -13.39
C ASP A 31 -10.72 3.23 -12.32
N LYS A 32 -10.28 2.61 -11.24
CA LYS A 32 -11.12 2.22 -10.10
C LYS A 32 -10.41 2.41 -8.78
N ILE A 33 -11.18 2.61 -7.72
CA ILE A 33 -10.66 2.54 -6.36
C ILE A 33 -10.29 1.09 -6.04
N VAL A 34 -9.06 0.90 -5.58
CA VAL A 34 -8.57 -0.41 -5.13
C VAL A 34 -8.76 -0.57 -3.64
N SER A 35 -8.42 0.47 -2.88
CA SER A 35 -8.48 0.44 -1.43
C SER A 35 -8.58 1.84 -0.83
N VAL A 36 -9.20 1.91 0.34
CA VAL A 36 -9.26 3.10 1.20
C VAL A 36 -8.81 2.68 2.59
N LYS A 37 -7.93 3.44 3.20
CA LYS A 37 -7.38 3.17 4.54
C LYS A 37 -7.30 4.45 5.34
N ILE A 38 -7.53 4.35 6.64
CA ILE A 38 -7.22 5.42 7.59
C ILE A 38 -5.72 5.36 7.88
N CYS A 39 -5.05 6.51 7.91
CA CYS A 39 -3.63 6.57 8.24
C CYS A 39 -3.30 7.86 9.02
N ARG A 40 -2.22 7.79 9.81
CA ARG A 40 -1.59 8.93 10.46
C ARG A 40 -0.38 9.41 9.66
N ASP A 41 0.09 10.62 9.94
CA ASP A 41 1.25 11.21 9.25
C ASP A 41 2.58 10.51 9.56
N ASP A 42 2.66 9.81 10.69
CA ASP A 42 3.83 9.04 11.12
C ASP A 42 3.88 7.60 10.56
N GLN A 43 2.92 7.23 9.73
CA GLN A 43 2.86 5.91 9.10
C GLN A 43 3.36 5.93 7.66
N ASP A 44 3.71 4.75 7.15
CA ASP A 44 4.08 4.54 5.77
C ASP A 44 2.93 3.93 4.97
N ILE A 45 2.88 4.30 3.71
CA ILE A 45 1.97 3.73 2.72
C ILE A 45 2.76 2.76 1.84
N MET A 46 2.22 1.57 1.64
CA MET A 46 2.73 0.60 0.69
C MET A 46 1.68 0.29 -0.37
N MET A 47 2.05 0.42 -1.62
CA MET A 47 1.22 0.05 -2.78
C MET A 47 1.86 -1.13 -3.47
N SER A 48 1.07 -2.16 -3.78
CA SER A 48 1.52 -3.38 -4.47
C SER A 48 0.80 -3.54 -5.80
N THR A 49 1.49 -4.07 -6.80
CA THR A 49 0.97 -4.20 -8.16
C THR A 49 0.78 -5.65 -8.57
N LYS A 50 -0.08 -5.86 -9.57
CA LYS A 50 -0.38 -7.17 -10.16
C LYS A 50 0.88 -7.86 -10.68
N LYS A 51 1.81 -7.10 -11.27
CA LYS A 51 3.08 -7.63 -11.80
C LYS A 51 4.20 -7.73 -10.76
N GLY A 52 3.85 -7.74 -9.45
CA GLY A 52 4.80 -8.02 -8.37
C GLY A 52 5.69 -6.87 -7.95
N LYS A 53 5.45 -5.65 -8.42
CA LYS A 53 6.13 -4.45 -7.94
C LYS A 53 5.46 -3.92 -6.68
N CYS A 54 6.23 -3.23 -5.85
CA CYS A 54 5.71 -2.48 -4.72
C CYS A 54 6.52 -1.21 -4.48
N ILE A 55 5.88 -0.22 -3.87
CA ILE A 55 6.51 1.02 -3.45
C ILE A 55 6.07 1.34 -2.02
N ARG A 56 7.03 1.75 -1.18
CA ARG A 56 6.77 2.21 0.18
C ARG A 56 7.25 3.65 0.34
N PHE A 57 6.40 4.50 0.89
CA PHE A 57 6.70 5.91 1.13
C PHE A 57 5.95 6.43 2.36
N MET A 58 6.48 7.48 2.99
CA MET A 58 5.87 8.08 4.17
C MET A 58 4.54 8.75 3.83
N SER A 59 3.50 8.54 4.63
CA SER A 59 2.18 9.19 4.51
C SER A 59 2.28 10.72 4.48
N LYS A 60 3.16 11.30 5.28
CA LYS A 60 3.41 12.77 5.30
C LYS A 60 3.92 13.35 3.98
N LYS A 61 4.43 12.51 3.05
CA LYS A 61 4.81 12.94 1.69
C LYS A 61 3.61 13.11 0.76
N LEU A 62 2.43 12.69 1.17
CA LEU A 62 1.18 12.98 0.50
C LEU A 62 0.64 14.31 0.99
N ARG A 63 0.43 15.24 0.07
CA ARG A 63 -0.26 16.48 0.41
C ARG A 63 -1.71 16.18 0.81
N LEU A 64 -2.20 16.90 1.79
CA LEU A 64 -3.62 16.92 2.13
C LEU A 64 -4.39 17.72 1.06
N PHE A 65 -5.41 17.11 0.49
CA PHE A 65 -6.27 17.79 -0.48
C PHE A 65 -7.44 18.44 0.24
N LYS A 66 -7.66 19.74 -0.01
CA LYS A 66 -8.80 20.49 0.56
C LYS A 66 -10.13 20.23 -0.13
N GLY A 67 -10.21 19.60 -1.17
CA GLY A 67 -11.46 19.30 -1.87
C GLY A 67 -11.47 17.84 -2.32
N ARG A 68 -12.57 17.38 -2.91
CA ARG A 68 -12.80 15.96 -3.23
C ARG A 68 -12.82 15.65 -4.73
N SER A 69 -12.72 16.68 -5.60
CA SER A 69 -12.94 16.57 -7.04
C SER A 69 -11.70 16.32 -7.90
N SER A 70 -10.50 16.16 -7.31
CA SER A 70 -9.27 15.88 -8.07
C SER A 70 -8.95 14.39 -8.14
N LYS A 71 -8.17 13.99 -9.14
CA LYS A 71 -7.69 12.62 -9.36
C LYS A 71 -6.61 12.15 -8.36
N GLY A 72 -6.15 13.03 -7.48
CA GLY A 72 -5.00 12.74 -6.62
C GLY A 72 -3.66 12.96 -7.33
N ILE A 73 -2.65 12.24 -6.90
CA ILE A 73 -1.27 12.35 -7.39
C ILE A 73 -0.70 10.94 -7.64
N LYS A 74 0.35 10.86 -8.45
CA LYS A 74 1.03 9.59 -8.72
C LYS A 74 1.64 9.01 -7.43
N GLY A 75 1.18 7.83 -7.07
CA GLY A 75 1.71 7.02 -5.97
C GLY A 75 2.83 6.10 -6.45
N ILE A 76 2.59 5.38 -7.54
CA ILE A 76 3.55 4.48 -8.19
C ILE A 76 3.49 4.67 -9.71
N GLN A 77 4.63 4.56 -10.38
CA GLN A 77 4.72 4.49 -11.83
C GLN A 77 4.59 3.03 -12.25
N LEU A 78 3.53 2.72 -12.98
CA LEU A 78 3.24 1.37 -13.47
C LEU A 78 3.95 1.12 -14.81
N ALA A 79 4.30 -0.13 -15.07
CA ALA A 79 4.64 -0.63 -16.39
C ALA A 79 3.36 -0.88 -17.21
N ASP A 80 3.52 -1.07 -18.52
CA ASP A 80 2.40 -1.36 -19.41
C ASP A 80 1.66 -2.63 -18.97
N GLY A 81 0.35 -2.53 -18.90
CA GLY A 81 -0.54 -3.62 -18.48
C GLY A 81 -0.47 -3.96 -16.97
N ASP A 82 0.30 -3.22 -16.16
CA ASP A 82 0.33 -3.41 -14.71
C ASP A 82 -0.76 -2.57 -14.03
N LYS A 83 -1.21 -2.99 -12.86
CA LYS A 83 -2.21 -2.30 -12.04
C LYS A 83 -1.88 -2.44 -10.56
N VAL A 84 -2.22 -1.42 -9.78
CA VAL A 84 -2.23 -1.54 -8.32
C VAL A 84 -3.36 -2.47 -7.91
N ILE A 85 -3.06 -3.39 -7.01
CA ILE A 85 -4.02 -4.37 -6.47
C ILE A 85 -4.23 -4.26 -4.96
N ALA A 86 -3.27 -3.66 -4.24
CA ALA A 86 -3.35 -3.50 -2.80
C ALA A 86 -2.72 -2.20 -2.33
N LEU A 87 -3.25 -1.68 -1.22
CA LEU A 87 -2.70 -0.57 -0.45
C LEU A 87 -2.70 -0.95 1.02
N SER A 88 -1.55 -0.86 1.65
CA SER A 88 -1.36 -1.14 3.07
C SER A 88 -0.83 0.10 3.80
N VAL A 89 -1.19 0.22 5.07
CA VAL A 89 -0.65 1.21 6.00
C VAL A 89 0.26 0.46 6.98
N LEU A 90 1.47 0.95 7.14
CA LEU A 90 2.51 0.34 7.96
C LEU A 90 2.99 1.34 9.01
N ASP A 91 3.28 0.89 10.21
CA ASP A 91 3.92 1.74 11.19
C ASP A 91 5.36 2.01 10.77
N SER A 92 5.75 3.29 10.77
CA SER A 92 7.11 3.67 10.42
C SER A 92 8.04 3.36 11.60
N PRO A 93 9.09 2.56 11.43
CA PRO A 93 9.99 2.28 12.54
C PRO A 93 10.69 3.58 12.97
N LYS A 94 10.56 3.92 14.26
CA LYS A 94 11.22 5.09 14.86
C LYS A 94 12.70 4.84 15.19
N ILE A 95 13.17 3.61 14.99
CA ILE A 95 14.49 3.13 15.40
C ILE A 95 15.14 2.42 14.19
N ASP A 96 16.46 2.46 14.10
CA ASP A 96 17.18 1.74 13.05
C ASP A 96 16.94 0.22 13.16
N SER A 97 16.14 -0.29 12.25
CA SER A 97 15.67 -1.68 12.24
C SER A 97 16.79 -2.72 12.06
N LYS A 98 17.98 -2.29 11.65
CA LYS A 98 19.12 -3.20 11.42
C LYS A 98 19.82 -3.66 12.71
N THR A 99 19.72 -2.86 13.77
CA THR A 99 20.42 -3.09 15.05
C THR A 99 19.54 -3.69 16.14
N ILE A 100 18.24 -3.81 15.94
CA ILE A 100 17.28 -4.24 16.97
C ILE A 100 17.21 -5.76 17.04
N LYS A 101 17.29 -6.31 18.25
CA LYS A 101 17.06 -7.73 18.54
C LYS A 101 15.62 -8.15 18.26
N LYS A 102 15.38 -9.46 18.03
CA LYS A 102 14.06 -10.02 17.67
C LYS A 102 12.96 -9.62 18.68
N ASP A 103 13.24 -9.74 19.97
CA ASP A 103 12.28 -9.44 21.03
C ASP A 103 11.92 -7.95 21.13
N GLU A 104 12.88 -7.06 20.82
CA GLU A 104 12.64 -5.62 20.74
C GLU A 104 11.82 -5.25 19.49
N LYS A 105 11.96 -5.99 18.39
CA LYS A 105 11.13 -5.82 17.19
C LYS A 105 9.67 -6.09 17.51
N ILE A 106 9.38 -7.15 18.25
CA ILE A 106 8.02 -7.50 18.68
C ILE A 106 7.43 -6.40 19.57
N LYS A 107 8.16 -5.96 20.60
CA LYS A 107 7.73 -4.90 21.52
C LYS A 107 7.44 -3.56 20.82
N ASN A 108 8.13 -3.27 19.72
CA ASN A 108 7.95 -2.05 18.92
C ASN A 108 6.96 -2.21 17.76
N GLY A 109 6.22 -3.30 17.68
CA GLY A 109 5.28 -3.56 16.57
C GLY A 109 5.96 -3.75 15.21
N LEU A 110 7.23 -4.16 15.21
CA LEU A 110 8.04 -4.34 13.99
C LEU A 110 8.06 -5.81 13.49
N ASN A 111 7.19 -6.65 14.04
CA ASN A 111 7.04 -8.07 13.68
C ASN A 111 6.03 -8.32 12.55
N LYS A 112 5.69 -7.27 11.80
CA LYS A 112 4.76 -7.37 10.68
C LYS A 112 5.46 -7.84 9.42
N PHE A 113 4.72 -8.58 8.61
CA PHE A 113 5.17 -9.12 7.33
C PHE A 113 4.22 -8.69 6.21
N ILE A 114 4.75 -8.70 5.01
CA ILE A 114 3.98 -8.58 3.79
C ILE A 114 3.83 -9.98 3.22
N LEU A 115 2.60 -10.49 3.19
CA LEU A 115 2.25 -11.71 2.51
C LEU A 115 1.76 -11.37 1.11
N SER A 116 2.42 -11.90 0.10
CA SER A 116 1.99 -11.80 -1.30
C SER A 116 1.59 -13.18 -1.80
N ILE A 117 0.40 -13.30 -2.38
CA ILE A 117 -0.12 -14.54 -2.94
C ILE A 117 -0.41 -14.32 -4.43
N THR A 118 -0.03 -15.29 -5.26
CA THR A 118 -0.20 -15.24 -6.71
C THR A 118 -1.41 -16.06 -7.17
N GLU A 119 -1.86 -15.84 -8.41
CA GLU A 119 -3.02 -16.50 -9.01
C GLU A 119 -2.92 -18.03 -9.02
N ASN A 120 -1.69 -18.58 -9.11
CA ASN A 120 -1.44 -20.02 -9.09
C ASN A 120 -1.16 -20.57 -7.68
N GLY A 121 -1.50 -19.83 -6.61
CA GLY A 121 -1.43 -20.30 -5.23
C GLY A 121 -0.04 -20.22 -4.57
N PHE A 122 0.98 -19.64 -5.23
CA PHE A 122 2.28 -19.45 -4.59
C PHE A 122 2.24 -18.22 -3.68
N GLY A 123 2.80 -18.37 -2.48
CA GLY A 123 2.87 -17.29 -1.50
C GLY A 123 4.29 -16.98 -1.04
N LYS A 124 4.54 -15.73 -0.68
CA LYS A 124 5.78 -15.27 -0.06
C LYS A 124 5.47 -14.34 1.10
N ARG A 125 6.02 -14.66 2.28
CA ARG A 125 5.98 -13.82 3.47
C ARG A 125 7.34 -13.15 3.67
N THR A 126 7.39 -11.81 3.63
CA THR A 126 8.62 -11.03 3.74
C THR A 126 8.44 -9.98 4.82
N SER A 127 9.43 -9.79 5.71
CA SER A 127 9.38 -8.70 6.69
C SER A 127 9.15 -7.37 5.99
N PHE A 128 8.25 -6.54 6.51
CA PHE A 128 8.00 -5.21 5.92
C PHE A 128 9.24 -4.29 5.98
N LEU A 129 10.20 -4.61 6.85
CA LEU A 129 11.48 -3.90 6.98
C LEU A 129 12.41 -4.07 5.76
N GLU A 130 12.23 -5.16 4.99
CA GLU A 130 12.98 -5.39 3.74
C GLU A 130 12.56 -4.41 2.61
N TYR A 131 11.39 -3.80 2.75
CA TYR A 131 10.90 -2.83 1.78
C TYR A 131 11.38 -1.43 2.15
N ARG A 132 12.39 -0.94 1.45
CA ARG A 132 12.95 0.41 1.68
C ARG A 132 11.90 1.50 1.49
N VAL A 133 11.94 2.51 2.35
CA VAL A 133 11.14 3.73 2.19
C VAL A 133 11.75 4.59 1.08
N THR A 134 10.93 5.00 0.11
CA THR A 134 11.34 5.81 -1.03
C THR A 134 10.47 7.05 -1.16
N ASN A 135 10.65 7.84 -2.21
CA ASN A 135 9.68 8.84 -2.61
C ASN A 135 8.54 8.17 -3.40
N ARG A 136 7.31 8.73 -3.29
CA ARG A 136 6.18 8.32 -4.12
C ARG A 136 6.43 8.60 -5.61
N GLY A 137 5.68 7.92 -6.48
CA GLY A 137 5.69 8.16 -7.93
C GLY A 137 6.84 7.50 -8.68
N GLY A 138 7.73 6.78 -7.98
CA GLY A 138 8.77 5.96 -8.61
C GLY A 138 8.24 4.62 -9.13
N LYS A 139 9.11 3.86 -9.81
CA LYS A 139 8.81 2.51 -10.37
C LYS A 139 8.67 1.43 -9.30
N GLY A 140 8.97 1.73 -8.03
CA GLY A 140 8.99 0.75 -6.95
C GLY A 140 10.14 -0.26 -7.05
N ILE A 141 10.04 -1.31 -6.24
CA ILE A 141 10.96 -2.44 -6.20
C ILE A 141 10.20 -3.74 -6.48
N ILE A 142 10.92 -4.83 -6.74
CA ILE A 142 10.30 -6.15 -6.88
C ILE A 142 9.99 -6.69 -5.49
N GLY A 143 8.71 -6.95 -5.21
CA GLY A 143 8.25 -7.62 -4.01
C GLY A 143 8.21 -9.13 -4.17
N ILE A 144 7.70 -9.59 -5.33
CA ILE A 144 7.67 -10.99 -5.74
C ILE A 144 7.92 -11.06 -7.25
N ILE A 145 8.60 -12.09 -7.70
CA ILE A 145 8.87 -12.31 -9.13
C ILE A 145 7.72 -13.13 -9.73
N ASN A 146 7.03 -12.54 -10.69
CA ASN A 146 6.03 -13.27 -11.47
C ASN A 146 6.72 -14.16 -12.54
N SER A 147 6.10 -15.30 -12.78
CA SER A 147 6.53 -16.24 -13.82
C SER A 147 5.32 -17.01 -14.35
N PRO A 148 5.40 -17.71 -15.49
CA PRO A 148 4.31 -18.59 -15.93
C PRO A 148 3.91 -19.64 -14.89
N ARG A 149 4.84 -20.06 -14.02
CA ARG A 149 4.59 -21.01 -12.95
C ARG A 149 3.70 -20.43 -11.84
N ASN A 150 4.00 -19.24 -11.34
CA ASN A 150 3.28 -18.67 -10.19
C ASN A 150 2.17 -17.68 -10.57
N GLY A 151 2.15 -17.20 -11.80
CA GLY A 151 1.13 -16.25 -12.26
C GLY A 151 1.34 -14.82 -11.75
N ASP A 152 0.36 -13.99 -11.94
CA ASP A 152 0.34 -12.62 -11.44
C ASP A 152 -0.01 -12.60 -9.93
N VAL A 153 0.28 -11.48 -9.26
CA VAL A 153 -0.08 -11.31 -7.85
C VAL A 153 -1.59 -11.11 -7.73
N ALA A 154 -2.24 -12.00 -6.99
CA ALA A 154 -3.67 -11.95 -6.71
C ALA A 154 -4.00 -11.07 -5.50
N SER A 155 -3.18 -11.15 -4.43
CA SER A 155 -3.39 -10.38 -3.20
C SER A 155 -2.08 -10.08 -2.49
N THR A 156 -2.09 -8.98 -1.72
CA THR A 156 -1.00 -8.61 -0.80
C THR A 156 -1.60 -8.07 0.50
N LEU A 157 -1.21 -8.68 1.62
CA LEU A 157 -1.73 -8.40 2.96
C LEU A 157 -0.58 -8.08 3.92
N VAL A 158 -0.87 -7.26 4.92
CA VAL A 158 -0.01 -7.13 6.11
C VAL A 158 -0.46 -8.18 7.11
N VAL A 159 0.46 -9.00 7.59
CA VAL A 159 0.19 -10.09 8.54
C VAL A 159 1.20 -10.07 9.67
N GLU A 160 0.82 -10.65 10.80
CA GLU A 160 1.67 -10.94 11.95
C GLU A 160 2.02 -12.44 12.00
N GLU A 161 2.86 -12.83 12.95
CA GLU A 161 3.41 -14.21 12.98
C GLU A 161 2.35 -15.29 13.24
N ASN A 162 1.30 -14.95 14.00
CA ASN A 162 0.25 -15.87 14.43
C ASN A 162 -1.10 -15.65 13.71
N ASP A 163 -1.12 -14.83 12.65
CA ASP A 163 -2.34 -14.64 11.88
C ASP A 163 -2.70 -15.90 11.10
N GLU A 164 -3.99 -16.24 11.13
CA GLU A 164 -4.58 -17.25 10.26
C GLU A 164 -5.17 -16.60 9.02
N ILE A 165 -5.12 -17.30 7.89
CA ILE A 165 -5.58 -16.82 6.59
C ILE A 165 -6.62 -17.78 6.05
N ILE A 166 -7.72 -17.20 5.56
CA ILE A 166 -8.78 -17.93 4.89
C ILE A 166 -8.80 -17.54 3.40
#